data_7d140703f2b571f35e2bd83fb213120f
#
_entry.id   7d140703f2b571f35e2bd83fb213120f
#
_cell.length_a   1.000
_cell.length_b   1.000
_cell.length_c   1.000
_cell.angle_alpha   90.00
_cell.angle_beta   90.00
_cell.angle_gamma   90.00
#
_symmetry.space_group_name_H-M   'P 1'
#
loop_
_entity.id
_entity.type
_entity.pdbx_description
1 polymer ?
#
loop_
_entity_poly.entity_id
_entity_poly.type
_entity_poly.pdbx_seq_one_letter_code
_entity_poly.pdbx_strand_id
1 'polypeptide(L)'
;MSYHSRTKGRGSALVIITLAIAVMLHYQGWSSTSIFNAILVVAIVFTIVAIFYRPIIGLLGIFRRLMRRRKIKRISRSPMSVESMSWDEFEYFVADWLKNRGYTDVQLTEHYDLGVDIVARKDGATWGIQVKHYSGLVGINAVRQVVVALKMYGCDRAMVVTNSTFSRPAIELARSQDCLLIDGSKL
;
A
#
# COMPACT_ATOMS: atom_id res chain seq x y z
N MET A 1 -6.12 22.60 -10.80
CA MET A 1 -5.21 22.78 -11.94
C MET A 1 -4.56 21.46 -12.30
N SER A 2 -5.06 20.86 -13.34
CA SER A 2 -4.46 20.05 -14.40
C SER A 2 -3.41 18.98 -14.03
N TYR A 3 -3.90 17.76 -13.82
CA TYR A 3 -3.11 16.51 -13.80
C TYR A 3 -3.48 15.63 -15.02
N HIS A 4 -3.31 16.15 -16.24
CA HIS A 4 -3.82 15.44 -17.44
C HIS A 4 -2.83 15.41 -18.63
N SER A 5 -1.50 15.31 -18.42
CA SER A 5 -0.58 15.35 -19.58
C SER A 5 0.54 14.29 -19.66
N ARG A 6 0.53 13.19 -18.87
CA ARG A 6 1.63 12.21 -18.92
C ARG A 6 1.39 10.91 -19.69
N THR A 7 0.22 10.69 -20.26
CA THR A 7 -0.06 9.43 -21.02
C THR A 7 0.11 9.53 -22.54
N LYS A 8 0.12 10.74 -23.12
CA LYS A 8 0.26 10.92 -24.57
C LYS A 8 1.67 10.66 -25.14
N GLY A 9 2.73 10.74 -24.33
CA GLY A 9 4.10 10.57 -24.82
C GLY A 9 4.59 9.12 -24.96
N ARG A 10 3.95 8.15 -24.28
CA ARG A 10 4.41 6.75 -24.31
C ARG A 10 3.98 5.99 -25.55
N GLY A 11 2.82 6.31 -26.12
CA GLY A 11 2.34 5.70 -27.37
C GLY A 11 3.17 6.11 -28.59
N SER A 12 3.53 7.38 -28.68
CA SER A 12 4.34 7.92 -29.80
C SER A 12 5.78 7.39 -29.79
N ALA A 13 6.39 7.19 -28.63
CA ALA A 13 7.74 6.63 -28.53
C ALA A 13 7.79 5.17 -29.01
N LEU A 14 6.79 4.35 -28.68
CA LEU A 14 6.69 2.97 -29.16
C LEU A 14 6.53 2.88 -30.66
N VAL A 15 5.70 3.75 -31.27
CA VAL A 15 5.51 3.81 -32.73
C VAL A 15 6.81 4.21 -33.44
N ILE A 16 7.55 5.17 -32.90
CA ILE A 16 8.84 5.60 -33.48
C ILE A 16 9.87 4.48 -33.41
N ILE A 17 9.95 3.75 -32.29
CA ILE A 17 10.89 2.63 -32.12
C ILE A 17 10.55 1.48 -33.09
N THR A 18 9.27 1.12 -33.26
CA THR A 18 8.85 0.07 -34.20
C THR A 18 9.13 0.45 -35.65
N LEU A 19 8.92 1.70 -36.02
CA LEU A 19 9.29 2.20 -37.36
C LEU A 19 10.81 2.17 -37.60
N ALA A 20 11.60 2.59 -36.61
CA ALA A 20 13.06 2.55 -36.71
C ALA A 20 13.60 1.12 -36.85
N ILE A 21 13.05 0.16 -36.14
CA ILE A 21 13.41 -1.26 -36.23
C ILE A 21 13.01 -1.81 -37.62
N ALA A 22 11.82 -1.48 -38.14
CA ALA A 22 11.35 -1.91 -39.47
C ALA A 22 12.26 -1.40 -40.59
N VAL A 23 12.69 -0.13 -40.52
CA VAL A 23 13.65 0.48 -41.47
C VAL A 23 15.01 -0.22 -41.38
N MET A 24 15.51 -0.49 -40.18
CA MET A 24 16.77 -1.19 -39.96
C MET A 24 16.75 -2.61 -40.52
N LEU A 25 15.66 -3.37 -40.35
CA LEU A 25 15.50 -4.72 -40.87
C LEU A 25 15.41 -4.70 -42.40
N HIS A 26 14.76 -3.69 -42.99
CA HIS A 26 14.72 -3.52 -44.47
C HIS A 26 16.11 -3.27 -45.07
N TYR A 27 16.94 -2.46 -44.41
CA TYR A 27 18.34 -2.25 -44.81
C TYR A 27 19.20 -3.51 -44.72
N GLN A 28 18.82 -4.48 -43.87
CA GLN A 28 19.50 -5.78 -43.74
C GLN A 28 19.03 -6.81 -44.79
N GLY A 29 18.20 -6.40 -45.79
CA GLY A 29 17.76 -7.25 -46.88
C GLY A 29 16.53 -8.12 -46.55
N TRP A 30 15.81 -7.87 -45.50
CA TRP A 30 14.54 -8.55 -45.22
C TRP A 30 13.45 -8.03 -46.16
N SER A 31 12.66 -8.95 -46.70
CA SER A 31 11.52 -8.56 -47.54
C SER A 31 10.46 -7.83 -46.72
N SER A 32 9.75 -6.90 -47.33
CA SER A 32 8.67 -6.14 -46.68
C SER A 32 7.59 -7.05 -46.07
N THR A 33 7.32 -8.20 -46.73
CA THR A 33 6.37 -9.21 -46.22
C THR A 33 6.86 -9.90 -44.94
N SER A 34 8.16 -10.20 -44.86
CA SER A 34 8.76 -10.82 -43.66
C SER A 34 8.74 -9.85 -42.45
N ILE A 35 9.00 -8.58 -42.68
CA ILE A 35 8.93 -7.52 -41.64
C ILE A 35 7.50 -7.38 -41.17
N PHE A 36 6.52 -7.33 -42.08
CA PHE A 36 5.10 -7.21 -41.70
C PHE A 36 4.63 -8.40 -40.86
N ASN A 37 4.99 -9.64 -41.26
CA ASN A 37 4.64 -10.84 -40.50
C ASN A 37 5.30 -10.86 -39.11
N ALA A 38 6.53 -10.42 -38.96
CA ALA A 38 7.20 -10.32 -37.66
C ALA A 38 6.49 -9.30 -36.73
N ILE A 39 6.11 -8.14 -37.26
CA ILE A 39 5.36 -7.13 -36.49
C ILE A 39 3.99 -7.68 -36.06
N LEU A 40 3.30 -8.40 -36.98
CA LEU A 40 2.00 -9.01 -36.69
C LEU A 40 2.10 -10.03 -35.54
N VAL A 41 3.10 -10.92 -35.58
CA VAL A 41 3.34 -11.92 -34.56
C VAL A 41 3.62 -11.25 -33.20
N VAL A 42 4.47 -10.22 -33.17
CA VAL A 42 4.76 -9.47 -31.92
C VAL A 42 3.50 -8.79 -31.36
N ALA A 43 2.67 -8.20 -32.24
CA ALA A 43 1.41 -7.58 -31.83
C ALA A 43 0.42 -8.60 -31.25
N ILE A 44 0.31 -9.79 -31.85
CA ILE A 44 -0.53 -10.89 -31.38
C ILE A 44 -0.03 -11.37 -29.99
N VAL A 45 1.26 -11.62 -29.84
CA VAL A 45 1.86 -12.07 -28.58
C VAL A 45 1.64 -11.00 -27.47
N PHE A 46 1.86 -9.73 -27.80
CA PHE A 46 1.62 -8.64 -26.86
C PHE A 46 0.16 -8.55 -26.42
N THR A 47 -0.77 -8.74 -27.36
CA THR A 47 -2.21 -8.74 -27.06
C THR A 47 -2.59 -9.91 -26.17
N ILE A 48 -2.08 -11.12 -26.45
CA ILE A 48 -2.30 -12.32 -25.62
C ILE A 48 -1.75 -12.07 -24.20
N VAL A 49 -0.52 -11.59 -24.10
CA VAL A 49 0.10 -11.27 -22.79
C VAL A 49 -0.74 -10.23 -22.05
N ALA A 50 -1.20 -9.16 -22.70
CA ALA A 50 -2.02 -8.12 -22.07
C ALA A 50 -3.38 -8.66 -21.58
N ILE A 51 -4.01 -9.58 -22.33
CA ILE A 51 -5.28 -10.21 -21.94
C ILE A 51 -5.11 -11.08 -20.69
N PHE A 52 -4.03 -11.88 -20.63
CA PHE A 52 -3.81 -12.82 -19.53
C PHE A 52 -3.13 -12.18 -18.31
N TYR A 53 -2.35 -11.11 -18.50
CA TYR A 53 -1.61 -10.46 -17.42
C TYR A 53 -2.53 -9.75 -16.40
N ARG A 54 -3.60 -9.08 -16.89
CA ARG A 54 -4.55 -8.39 -16.02
C ARG A 54 -5.30 -9.32 -15.04
N PRO A 55 -5.92 -10.43 -15.48
CA PRO A 55 -6.60 -11.33 -14.55
C PRO A 55 -5.64 -12.05 -13.62
N ILE A 56 -4.41 -12.37 -14.05
CA ILE A 56 -3.40 -13.02 -13.19
C ILE A 56 -3.00 -12.09 -12.03
N ILE A 57 -2.79 -10.81 -12.27
CA ILE A 57 -2.50 -9.83 -11.20
C ILE A 57 -3.70 -9.69 -10.26
N GLY A 58 -4.92 -9.65 -10.79
CA GLY A 58 -6.14 -9.63 -10.00
C GLY A 58 -6.27 -10.86 -9.10
N LEU A 59 -6.05 -12.05 -9.64
CA LEU A 59 -6.06 -13.32 -8.91
C LEU A 59 -4.95 -13.38 -7.84
N LEU A 60 -3.74 -12.93 -8.16
CA LEU A 60 -2.64 -12.83 -7.19
C LEU A 60 -2.99 -11.87 -6.05
N GLY A 61 -3.65 -10.74 -6.33
CA GLY A 61 -4.14 -9.81 -5.32
C GLY A 61 -5.19 -10.45 -4.41
N ILE A 62 -6.16 -11.15 -4.99
CA ILE A 62 -7.19 -11.88 -4.23
C ILE A 62 -6.55 -13.02 -3.42
N PHE A 63 -5.63 -13.79 -4.01
CA PHE A 63 -4.92 -14.87 -3.33
C PHE A 63 -4.07 -14.35 -2.17
N ARG A 64 -3.34 -13.24 -2.36
CA ARG A 64 -2.61 -12.56 -1.27
C ARG A 64 -3.56 -12.11 -0.15
N ARG A 65 -4.73 -11.53 -0.48
CA ARG A 65 -5.76 -11.15 0.51
C ARG A 65 -6.33 -12.36 1.25
N LEU A 66 -6.59 -13.48 0.57
CA LEU A 66 -7.10 -14.71 1.19
C LEU A 66 -6.04 -15.39 2.08
N MET A 67 -4.79 -15.45 1.63
CA MET A 67 -3.69 -16.00 2.43
C MET A 67 -3.40 -15.11 3.64
N ARG A 68 -3.46 -13.79 3.51
CA ARG A 68 -3.40 -12.84 4.63
C ARG A 68 -4.53 -13.12 5.64
N ARG A 69 -5.79 -13.28 5.20
CA ARG A 69 -6.93 -13.58 6.09
C ARG A 69 -6.78 -14.92 6.81
N ARG A 70 -6.19 -15.94 6.18
CA ARG A 70 -5.92 -17.25 6.83
C ARG A 70 -4.81 -17.14 7.89
N LYS A 71 -3.77 -16.35 7.64
CA LYS A 71 -2.69 -16.09 8.61
C LYS A 71 -3.23 -15.37 9.85
N ILE A 72 -4.11 -14.39 9.67
CA ILE A 72 -4.78 -13.64 10.75
C ILE A 72 -5.58 -14.58 11.66
N LYS A 73 -6.43 -15.47 11.10
CA LYS A 73 -7.22 -16.43 11.90
C LYS A 73 -6.36 -17.39 12.73
N ARG A 74 -5.11 -17.63 12.32
CA ARG A 74 -4.17 -18.48 13.03
C ARG A 74 -3.50 -17.75 14.20
N ILE A 75 -3.23 -16.44 14.04
CA ILE A 75 -2.61 -15.58 15.06
C ILE A 75 -3.60 -15.33 16.20
N SER A 76 -4.87 -15.06 15.91
CA SER A 76 -5.92 -14.84 16.93
C SER A 76 -6.23 -16.06 17.81
N ARG A 77 -5.66 -17.22 17.52
CA ARG A 77 -5.88 -18.48 18.26
C ARG A 77 -4.67 -18.96 19.07
N SER A 78 -3.53 -18.32 18.93
CA SER A 78 -2.33 -18.66 19.68
C SER A 78 -2.08 -17.61 20.77
N PRO A 79 -1.74 -17.97 21.99
CA PRO A 79 -1.31 -17.02 23.03
C PRO A 79 0.11 -16.58 22.75
N MET A 80 0.30 -15.90 21.60
CA MET A 80 1.56 -15.29 21.25
C MET A 80 1.63 -13.95 21.96
N SER A 81 2.67 -13.71 22.73
CA SER A 81 2.88 -12.39 23.34
C SER A 81 3.06 -11.33 22.24
N VAL A 82 2.48 -10.16 22.44
CA VAL A 82 2.57 -9.04 21.48
C VAL A 82 4.02 -8.71 21.13
N GLU A 83 4.96 -8.97 22.03
CA GLU A 83 6.41 -8.74 21.87
C GLU A 83 7.06 -9.67 20.86
N SER A 84 6.53 -10.88 20.65
CA SER A 84 7.07 -11.87 19.72
C SER A 84 6.50 -11.77 18.31
N MET A 85 5.56 -10.86 18.06
CA MET A 85 4.95 -10.63 16.75
C MET A 85 5.96 -10.00 15.79
N SER A 86 5.89 -10.35 14.50
CA SER A 86 6.52 -9.55 13.46
C SER A 86 5.78 -8.22 13.29
N TRP A 87 6.39 -7.26 12.63
CA TRP A 87 5.79 -5.97 12.35
C TRP A 87 4.42 -6.10 11.63
N ASP A 88 4.36 -6.89 10.57
CA ASP A 88 3.10 -7.19 9.85
C ASP A 88 2.03 -7.82 10.76
N GLU A 89 2.43 -8.73 11.65
CA GLU A 89 1.52 -9.40 12.57
C GLU A 89 0.94 -8.45 13.59
N PHE A 90 1.73 -7.49 14.05
CA PHE A 90 1.27 -6.47 14.98
C PHE A 90 0.30 -5.49 14.32
N GLU A 91 0.48 -5.10 13.04
CA GLU A 91 -0.50 -4.29 12.32
C GLU A 91 -1.86 -5.00 12.22
N TYR A 92 -1.86 -6.29 11.88
CA TYR A 92 -3.10 -7.07 11.86
C TYR A 92 -3.74 -7.19 13.23
N PHE A 93 -2.94 -7.40 14.27
CA PHE A 93 -3.42 -7.41 15.65
C PHE A 93 -4.10 -6.08 16.00
N VAL A 94 -3.49 -4.94 15.68
CA VAL A 94 -4.07 -3.62 15.90
C VAL A 94 -5.35 -3.42 15.08
N ALA A 95 -5.40 -3.88 13.83
CA ALA A 95 -6.62 -3.80 13.03
C ALA A 95 -7.78 -4.58 13.65
N ASP A 96 -7.54 -5.76 14.20
CA ASP A 96 -8.57 -6.55 14.89
C ASP A 96 -8.92 -5.94 16.26
N TRP A 97 -7.95 -5.40 16.98
CA TRP A 97 -8.16 -4.64 18.21
C TRP A 97 -9.07 -3.43 17.99
N LEU A 98 -8.91 -2.68 16.90
CA LEU A 98 -9.77 -1.57 16.51
C LEU A 98 -11.21 -2.04 16.24
N LYS A 99 -11.40 -3.12 15.49
CA LYS A 99 -12.74 -3.70 15.20
C LYS A 99 -13.48 -4.07 16.49
N ASN A 100 -12.77 -4.69 17.43
CA ASN A 100 -13.33 -5.08 18.72
C ASN A 100 -13.71 -3.86 19.61
N ARG A 101 -13.22 -2.67 19.29
CA ARG A 101 -13.56 -1.39 19.94
C ARG A 101 -14.56 -0.53 19.15
N GLY A 102 -15.24 -1.14 18.18
CA GLY A 102 -16.32 -0.50 17.42
C GLY A 102 -15.85 0.39 16.27
N TYR A 103 -14.57 0.26 15.83
CA TYR A 103 -14.15 0.87 14.57
C TYR A 103 -14.67 0.04 13.39
N THR A 104 -15.20 0.70 12.39
CA THR A 104 -15.69 0.12 11.13
C THR A 104 -14.76 0.48 9.98
N ASP A 105 -14.95 -0.16 8.82
CA ASP A 105 -14.16 0.10 7.59
C ASP A 105 -12.64 0.06 7.82
N VAL A 106 -12.19 -0.82 8.71
CA VAL A 106 -10.77 -0.96 9.07
C VAL A 106 -10.00 -1.56 7.92
N GLN A 107 -9.12 -0.78 7.31
CA GLN A 107 -8.32 -1.14 6.13
C GLN A 107 -6.84 -0.83 6.39
N LEU A 108 -5.97 -1.81 6.11
CA LEU A 108 -4.53 -1.58 6.07
C LEU A 108 -4.18 -0.87 4.76
N THR A 109 -3.28 0.11 4.84
CA THR A 109 -2.72 0.80 3.67
C THR A 109 -1.72 -0.07 2.94
N GLU A 110 -1.30 0.30 1.74
CA GLU A 110 -0.21 -0.37 1.04
C GLU A 110 1.15 0.13 1.57
N HIS A 111 2.16 -0.74 1.58
CA HIS A 111 3.46 -0.59 2.26
C HIS A 111 4.37 0.59 1.84
N TYR A 112 3.88 1.58 1.11
CA TYR A 112 4.64 2.80 0.82
C TYR A 112 4.25 3.89 1.82
N ASP A 113 4.82 3.78 3.01
CA ASP A 113 4.44 4.50 4.22
C ASP A 113 4.59 6.01 4.12
N LEU A 114 3.48 6.66 3.93
CA LEU A 114 3.37 8.11 4.14
C LEU A 114 2.86 8.43 5.57
N GLY A 115 3.02 7.48 6.52
CA GLY A 115 2.73 7.73 7.93
C GLY A 115 1.31 7.35 8.41
N VAL A 116 0.54 6.60 7.62
CA VAL A 116 -0.73 5.98 8.01
C VAL A 116 -0.71 4.51 7.59
N ASP A 117 -0.74 3.60 8.56
CA ASP A 117 -0.71 2.15 8.32
C ASP A 117 -2.12 1.55 8.26
N ILE A 118 -3.08 2.16 8.99
CA ILE A 118 -4.48 1.72 9.01
C ILE A 118 -5.39 2.94 8.88
N VAL A 119 -6.43 2.82 8.04
CA VAL A 119 -7.56 3.74 8.00
C VAL A 119 -8.77 3.05 8.57
N ALA A 120 -9.55 3.74 9.43
CA ALA A 120 -10.74 3.20 10.04
C ALA A 120 -11.79 4.30 10.28
N ARG A 121 -13.06 3.92 10.53
CA ARG A 121 -14.14 4.86 10.86
C ARG A 121 -14.68 4.61 12.24
N LYS A 122 -14.94 5.69 12.98
CA LYS A 122 -15.65 5.64 14.25
C LYS A 122 -16.28 7.00 14.56
N ASP A 123 -17.52 6.98 15.07
CA ASP A 123 -18.26 8.16 15.53
C ASP A 123 -18.34 9.28 14.46
N GLY A 124 -18.56 8.87 13.21
CA GLY A 124 -18.67 9.79 12.06
C GLY A 124 -17.34 10.34 11.54
N ALA A 125 -16.21 10.05 12.18
CA ALA A 125 -14.88 10.49 11.78
C ALA A 125 -14.06 9.37 11.12
N THR A 126 -13.21 9.74 10.16
CA THR A 126 -12.20 8.86 9.57
C THR A 126 -10.88 9.03 10.32
N TRP A 127 -10.32 7.92 10.77
CA TRP A 127 -9.10 7.87 11.56
C TRP A 127 -7.93 7.40 10.73
N GLY A 128 -6.82 8.14 10.75
CA GLY A 128 -5.51 7.70 10.27
C GLY A 128 -4.68 7.18 11.44
N ILE A 129 -4.29 5.92 11.40
CA ILE A 129 -3.61 5.23 12.47
C ILE A 129 -2.20 4.83 12.02
N GLN A 130 -1.18 5.26 12.77
CA GLN A 130 0.20 4.82 12.65
C GLN A 130 0.46 3.73 13.68
N VAL A 131 1.02 2.61 13.25
CA VAL A 131 1.37 1.47 14.10
C VAL A 131 2.87 1.40 14.30
N LYS A 132 3.33 1.27 15.53
CA LYS A 132 4.76 1.15 15.87
C LYS A 132 5.01 -0.06 16.76
N HIS A 133 5.50 -1.15 16.16
CA HIS A 133 6.01 -2.30 16.91
C HIS A 133 7.48 -2.04 17.27
N TYR A 134 7.75 -1.77 18.55
CA TYR A 134 9.05 -1.26 18.99
C TYR A 134 9.43 -1.78 20.37
N SER A 135 10.70 -2.05 20.59
CA SER A 135 11.22 -2.49 21.90
C SER A 135 11.61 -1.34 22.84
N GLY A 136 11.60 -0.09 22.35
CA GLY A 136 11.96 1.11 23.09
C GLY A 136 10.88 2.18 23.05
N LEU A 137 11.17 3.38 23.57
CA LEU A 137 10.25 4.51 23.55
C LEU A 137 9.92 4.98 22.14
N VAL A 138 8.65 5.12 21.83
CA VAL A 138 8.19 5.70 20.58
C VAL A 138 8.34 7.22 20.63
N GLY A 139 9.14 7.76 19.71
CA GLY A 139 9.49 9.17 19.66
C GLY A 139 8.46 10.03 18.93
N ILE A 140 8.71 11.33 18.93
CA ILE A 140 7.89 12.40 18.35
C ILE A 140 7.61 12.20 16.85
N ASN A 141 8.49 11.50 16.13
CA ASN A 141 8.36 11.31 14.68
C ASN A 141 7.12 10.48 14.30
N ALA A 142 6.71 9.52 15.12
CA ALA A 142 5.49 8.74 14.87
C ALA A 142 4.24 9.65 14.84
N VAL A 143 4.16 10.59 15.77
CA VAL A 143 3.07 11.58 15.82
C VAL A 143 3.13 12.54 14.63
N ARG A 144 4.32 13.04 14.29
CA ARG A 144 4.50 13.92 13.13
C ARG A 144 4.06 13.25 11.83
N GLN A 145 4.47 12.00 11.62
CA GLN A 145 4.15 11.23 10.42
C GLN A 145 2.64 11.10 10.23
N VAL A 146 1.91 10.61 11.23
CA VAL A 146 0.46 10.41 11.09
C VAL A 146 -0.29 11.74 10.91
N VAL A 147 0.05 12.78 11.66
CA VAL A 147 -0.61 14.08 11.57
C VAL A 147 -0.43 14.73 10.19
N VAL A 148 0.79 14.68 9.64
CA VAL A 148 1.07 15.22 8.29
C VAL A 148 0.34 14.42 7.21
N ALA A 149 0.24 13.10 7.39
CA ALA A 149 -0.38 12.19 6.43
C ALA A 149 -1.91 12.26 6.37
N LEU A 150 -2.60 12.79 7.40
CA LEU A 150 -4.07 12.81 7.47
C LEU A 150 -4.72 13.32 6.18
N LYS A 151 -4.24 14.45 5.64
CA LYS A 151 -4.81 15.05 4.42
C LYS A 151 -4.66 14.15 3.19
N MET A 152 -3.58 13.39 3.11
CA MET A 152 -3.30 12.51 1.97
C MET A 152 -4.24 11.30 1.95
N TYR A 153 -4.66 10.84 3.13
CA TYR A 153 -5.56 9.69 3.30
C TYR A 153 -7.02 10.10 3.53
N GLY A 154 -7.35 11.41 3.49
CA GLY A 154 -8.69 11.91 3.75
C GLY A 154 -9.18 11.58 5.16
N CYS A 155 -8.27 11.60 6.14
CA CYS A 155 -8.56 11.31 7.54
C CYS A 155 -8.79 12.59 8.35
N ASP A 156 -9.72 12.52 9.31
CA ASP A 156 -10.09 13.64 10.19
C ASP A 156 -9.28 13.64 11.48
N ARG A 157 -8.90 12.44 11.98
CA ARG A 157 -8.25 12.25 13.28
C ARG A 157 -7.04 11.35 13.20
N ALA A 158 -6.04 11.65 14.03
CA ALA A 158 -4.79 10.90 14.13
C ALA A 158 -4.77 9.97 15.33
N MET A 159 -4.15 8.80 15.18
CA MET A 159 -3.86 7.88 16.26
C MET A 159 -2.47 7.26 16.06
N VAL A 160 -1.72 7.07 17.14
CA VAL A 160 -0.53 6.21 17.14
C VAL A 160 -0.75 5.06 18.10
N VAL A 161 -0.51 3.84 17.65
CA VAL A 161 -0.62 2.61 18.46
C VAL A 161 0.75 1.95 18.54
N THR A 162 1.15 1.52 19.74
CA THR A 162 2.43 0.81 19.94
C THR A 162 2.29 -0.27 21.02
N ASN A 163 3.09 -1.34 20.91
CA ASN A 163 3.29 -2.34 21.96
C ASN A 163 4.17 -1.84 23.12
N SER A 164 4.81 -0.69 22.94
CA SER A 164 5.72 -0.08 23.94
C SER A 164 5.09 1.15 24.62
N THR A 165 5.89 2.12 24.96
CA THR A 165 5.49 3.39 25.60
C THR A 165 5.96 4.60 24.78
N PHE A 166 5.42 5.78 25.05
CA PHE A 166 5.75 7.01 24.34
C PHE A 166 6.74 7.87 25.11
N SER A 167 7.62 8.54 24.38
CA SER A 167 8.49 9.56 24.94
C SER A 167 7.69 10.81 25.34
N ARG A 168 8.19 11.55 26.34
CA ARG A 168 7.55 12.80 26.79
C ARG A 168 7.31 13.80 25.65
N PRO A 169 8.26 14.08 24.74
CA PRO A 169 8.01 14.96 23.60
C PRO A 169 6.93 14.43 22.64
N ALA A 170 6.77 13.10 22.47
CA ALA A 170 5.70 12.52 21.68
C ALA A 170 4.32 12.78 22.31
N ILE A 171 4.21 12.64 23.63
CA ILE A 171 2.97 12.89 24.39
C ILE A 171 2.59 14.39 24.29
N GLU A 172 3.55 15.28 24.45
CA GLU A 172 3.32 16.73 24.38
C GLU A 172 2.85 17.15 22.98
N LEU A 173 3.49 16.64 21.91
CA LEU A 173 3.06 16.90 20.55
C LEU A 173 1.67 16.32 20.26
N ALA A 174 1.41 15.09 20.68
CA ALA A 174 0.13 14.44 20.47
C ALA A 174 -1.03 15.23 21.09
N ARG A 175 -0.85 15.77 22.28
CA ARG A 175 -1.83 16.65 22.92
C ARG A 175 -2.08 17.93 22.13
N SER A 176 -1.04 18.56 21.59
CA SER A 176 -1.16 19.79 20.79
C SER A 176 -1.80 19.56 19.42
N GLN A 177 -1.79 18.34 18.91
CA GLN A 177 -2.31 17.96 17.59
C GLN A 177 -3.60 17.12 17.64
N ASP A 178 -4.23 16.98 18.82
CA ASP A 178 -5.39 16.10 19.05
C ASP A 178 -5.18 14.66 18.50
N CYS A 179 -3.95 14.16 18.66
CA CYS A 179 -3.56 12.82 18.23
C CYS A 179 -3.72 11.84 19.41
N LEU A 180 -4.51 10.77 19.21
CA LEU A 180 -4.71 9.75 20.23
C LEU A 180 -3.51 8.83 20.33
N LEU A 181 -3.02 8.57 21.54
CA LEU A 181 -1.93 7.64 21.81
C LEU A 181 -2.45 6.39 22.55
N ILE A 182 -2.17 5.23 21.97
CA ILE A 182 -2.44 3.91 22.57
C ILE A 182 -1.10 3.21 22.77
N ASP A 183 -0.71 3.03 24.00
CA ASP A 183 0.48 2.29 24.42
C ASP A 183 0.18 0.81 24.70
N GLY A 184 1.22 0.00 24.92
CA GLY A 184 1.09 -1.43 25.15
C GLY A 184 0.23 -1.81 26.36
N SER A 185 0.05 -0.91 27.35
CA SER A 185 -0.78 -1.17 28.52
C SER A 185 -2.28 -1.15 28.21
N LYS A 186 -2.67 -0.62 27.05
CA LYS A 186 -4.07 -0.49 26.60
C LYS A 186 -4.44 -1.52 25.52
N LEU A 187 -3.50 -2.32 25.06
CA LEU A 187 -3.71 -3.38 24.09
C LEU A 187 -4.06 -4.68 24.78
#